data_a45bef5f3594ced07c2c999b7f13fd32
#
_entry.id   a45bef5f3594ced07c2c999b7f13fd32
#
_cell.length_a   1.000
_cell.length_b   1.000
_cell.length_c   1.000
_cell.angle_alpha   90.00
_cell.angle_beta   90.00
_cell.angle_gamma   90.00
#
_symmetry.space_group_name_H-M   'P 1'
#
loop_
_entity.id
_entity.type
_entity.pdbx_description
1 polymer ?
#
loop_
_entity_poly.entity_id
_entity_poly.type
_entity_poly.pdbx_seq_one_letter_code
_entity_poly.pdbx_strand_id
1 'polypeptide(L)'
;KEILYLFVFVFLIVPVMIESLFYDYALKILGNSLYAGVLMGLIMAVIFTFVVYLFCIKRYKLSWKDIGIRKLSWKDLLWTFVAVISLIVVSIGVLMIMEKLGISFENSKTETIQNDKSIYAFCIAVIGAAVISPIYEEILYRGVFYTFFRDRYGIWGGMLISSIIFTIVHIPTYNTLPVNFLSGVVFAWLYEKTNSILSAMIAHALFNFIAVLLTFMSN
;
A
#
# COMPACT_ATOMS: atom_id res chain seq x y z
N LYS A 1 0.09 15.18 -19.78
CA LYS A 1 0.17 13.98 -20.62
C LYS A 1 1.02 12.89 -19.95
N GLU A 2 2.17 13.22 -19.37
CA GLU A 2 3.13 12.25 -18.78
C GLU A 2 2.57 11.49 -17.58
N ILE A 3 1.83 12.16 -16.69
CA ILE A 3 1.20 11.48 -15.57
C ILE A 3 0.14 10.48 -16.03
N LEU A 4 -0.51 10.74 -17.17
CA LEU A 4 -1.44 9.78 -17.77
C LEU A 4 -0.71 8.54 -18.29
N TYR A 5 0.46 8.71 -18.92
CA TYR A 5 1.30 7.58 -19.33
C TYR A 5 1.81 6.80 -18.12
N LEU A 6 2.25 7.50 -17.07
CA LEU A 6 2.63 6.86 -15.82
C LEU A 6 1.48 6.07 -15.22
N PHE A 7 0.27 6.66 -15.22
CA PHE A 7 -0.93 6.01 -14.71
C PHE A 7 -1.27 4.73 -15.49
N VAL A 8 -1.32 4.80 -16.82
CA VAL A 8 -1.59 3.63 -17.68
C VAL A 8 -0.51 2.57 -17.49
N PHE A 9 0.76 2.95 -17.43
CA PHE A 9 1.86 2.01 -17.26
C PHE A 9 1.78 1.29 -15.91
N VAL A 10 1.60 2.02 -14.82
CA VAL A 10 1.62 1.50 -13.45
C VAL A 10 0.36 0.69 -13.12
N PHE A 11 -0.82 1.11 -13.60
CA PHE A 11 -2.09 0.48 -13.20
C PHE A 11 -2.64 -0.51 -14.21
N LEU A 12 -2.20 -0.46 -15.45
CA LEU A 12 -2.70 -1.36 -16.48
C LEU A 12 -1.61 -2.28 -17.01
N ILE A 13 -0.50 -1.72 -17.50
CA ILE A 13 0.51 -2.52 -18.20
C ILE A 13 1.28 -3.41 -17.22
N VAL A 14 1.87 -2.83 -16.18
CA VAL A 14 2.75 -3.58 -15.25
C VAL A 14 2.01 -4.67 -14.48
N PRO A 15 0.87 -4.39 -13.79
CA PRO A 15 0.16 -5.44 -13.06
C PRO A 15 -0.32 -6.57 -13.96
N VAL A 16 -0.93 -6.24 -15.12
CA VAL A 16 -1.41 -7.24 -16.07
C VAL A 16 -0.26 -8.09 -16.61
N MET A 17 0.87 -7.49 -16.98
CA MET A 17 2.04 -8.25 -17.45
C MET A 17 2.64 -9.13 -16.33
N ILE A 18 2.76 -8.62 -15.12
CA ILE A 18 3.31 -9.39 -14.00
C ILE A 18 2.39 -10.56 -13.68
N GLU A 19 1.09 -10.33 -13.55
CA GLU A 19 0.13 -11.38 -13.21
C GLU A 19 0.03 -12.43 -14.33
N SER A 20 -0.12 -12.01 -15.60
CA SER A 20 -0.34 -12.93 -16.72
C SER A 20 0.91 -13.70 -17.16
N LEU A 21 2.13 -13.13 -16.98
CA LEU A 21 3.35 -13.73 -17.51
C LEU A 21 4.22 -14.38 -16.43
N PHE A 22 4.19 -13.87 -15.21
CA PHE A 22 5.16 -14.26 -14.19
C PHE A 22 4.55 -14.97 -12.98
N TYR A 23 3.28 -14.68 -12.62
CA TYR A 23 2.69 -15.23 -11.39
C TYR A 23 2.58 -16.76 -11.44
N ASP A 24 2.00 -17.30 -12.51
CA ASP A 24 1.84 -18.75 -12.67
C ASP A 24 3.18 -19.47 -12.73
N TYR A 25 4.17 -18.85 -13.38
CA TYR A 25 5.52 -19.38 -13.44
C TYR A 25 6.20 -19.40 -12.06
N ALA A 26 6.09 -18.29 -11.32
CA ALA A 26 6.60 -18.21 -9.95
C ALA A 26 5.90 -19.20 -9.02
N LEU A 27 4.57 -19.34 -9.14
CA LEU A 27 3.79 -20.31 -8.37
C LEU A 27 4.23 -21.75 -8.66
N LYS A 28 4.48 -22.09 -9.94
CA LYS A 28 4.97 -23.41 -10.33
C LYS A 28 6.35 -23.74 -9.77
N ILE A 29 7.26 -22.76 -9.72
CA ILE A 29 8.63 -22.95 -9.18
C ILE A 29 8.61 -23.00 -7.67
N LEU A 30 7.92 -22.07 -7.02
CA LEU A 30 7.94 -21.89 -5.57
C LEU A 30 6.97 -22.83 -4.83
N GLY A 31 5.97 -23.37 -5.53
CA GLY A 31 4.98 -24.28 -4.97
C GLY A 31 4.06 -23.67 -3.89
N ASN A 32 4.12 -22.34 -3.71
CA ASN A 32 3.43 -21.65 -2.65
C ASN A 32 2.97 -20.25 -3.11
N SER A 33 1.68 -19.96 -2.97
CA SER A 33 1.07 -18.70 -3.41
C SER A 33 1.56 -17.48 -2.65
N LEU A 34 1.87 -17.64 -1.35
CA LEU A 34 2.44 -16.56 -0.54
C LEU A 34 3.81 -16.13 -1.07
N TYR A 35 4.68 -17.10 -1.34
CA TYR A 35 6.04 -16.83 -1.83
C TYR A 35 6.01 -16.23 -3.24
N ALA A 36 5.13 -16.75 -4.11
CA ALA A 36 4.91 -16.19 -5.43
C ALA A 36 4.40 -14.74 -5.35
N GLY A 37 3.40 -14.47 -4.50
CA GLY A 37 2.86 -13.13 -4.28
C GLY A 37 3.90 -12.13 -3.76
N VAL A 38 4.74 -12.52 -2.80
CA VAL A 38 5.81 -11.65 -2.27
C VAL A 38 6.88 -11.39 -3.33
N LEU A 39 7.25 -12.40 -4.13
CA LEU A 39 8.16 -12.19 -5.26
C LEU A 39 7.59 -11.20 -6.29
N MET A 40 6.29 -11.32 -6.63
CA MET A 40 5.63 -10.35 -7.51
C MET A 40 5.61 -8.95 -6.91
N GLY A 41 5.33 -8.83 -5.61
CA GLY A 41 5.40 -7.56 -4.88
C GLY A 41 6.80 -6.92 -4.95
N LEU A 42 7.85 -7.72 -4.82
CA LEU A 42 9.23 -7.25 -4.94
C LEU A 42 9.55 -6.76 -6.37
N ILE A 43 9.11 -7.49 -7.38
CA ILE A 43 9.28 -7.09 -8.79
C ILE A 43 8.54 -5.77 -9.04
N MET A 44 7.29 -5.64 -8.57
CA MET A 44 6.53 -4.40 -8.67
C MET A 44 7.22 -3.24 -7.94
N ALA A 45 7.77 -3.48 -6.75
CA ALA A 45 8.50 -2.47 -5.98
C ALA A 45 9.69 -1.91 -6.76
N VAL A 46 10.47 -2.79 -7.38
CA VAL A 46 11.62 -2.38 -8.22
C VAL A 46 11.15 -1.58 -9.44
N ILE A 47 10.16 -2.10 -10.17
CA ILE A 47 9.65 -1.46 -11.40
C ILE A 47 9.03 -0.11 -11.07
N PHE A 48 8.15 -0.01 -10.09
CA PHE A 48 7.46 1.24 -9.77
C PHE A 48 8.42 2.31 -9.22
N THR A 49 9.35 1.92 -8.35
CA THR A 49 10.37 2.85 -7.86
C THR A 49 11.26 3.35 -9.00
N PHE A 50 11.66 2.47 -9.91
CA PHE A 50 12.46 2.83 -11.08
C PHE A 50 11.70 3.75 -12.05
N VAL A 51 10.42 3.47 -12.27
CA VAL A 51 9.54 4.31 -13.11
C VAL A 51 9.37 5.71 -12.50
N VAL A 52 9.13 5.80 -11.18
CA VAL A 52 9.07 7.09 -10.48
C VAL A 52 10.42 7.83 -10.59
N TYR A 53 11.53 7.12 -10.45
CA TYR A 53 12.86 7.71 -10.64
C TYR A 53 13.03 8.29 -12.04
N LEU A 54 12.69 7.54 -13.09
CA LEU A 54 12.86 8.00 -14.47
C LEU A 54 11.91 9.15 -14.85
N PHE A 55 10.62 8.98 -14.57
CA PHE A 55 9.58 9.90 -15.06
C PHE A 55 9.36 11.12 -14.17
N CYS A 56 9.70 11.04 -12.89
CA CYS A 56 9.53 12.16 -11.97
C CYS A 56 10.89 12.75 -11.58
N ILE A 57 11.78 11.98 -10.98
CA ILE A 57 13.02 12.50 -10.38
C ILE A 57 14.01 12.92 -11.46
N LYS A 58 14.44 11.99 -12.30
CA LYS A 58 15.47 12.27 -13.33
C LYS A 58 14.99 13.30 -14.35
N ARG A 59 13.76 13.15 -14.83
CA ARG A 59 13.21 14.02 -15.88
C ARG A 59 13.05 15.47 -15.44
N TYR A 60 12.55 15.70 -14.23
CA TYR A 60 12.33 17.05 -13.69
C TYR A 60 13.48 17.55 -12.81
N LYS A 61 14.59 16.81 -12.77
CA LYS A 61 15.78 17.13 -11.95
C LYS A 61 15.44 17.30 -10.47
N LEU A 62 14.46 16.55 -9.98
CA LEU A 62 14.07 16.50 -8.57
C LEU A 62 15.03 15.62 -7.78
N SER A 63 14.95 15.72 -6.47
CA SER A 63 15.58 14.80 -5.51
C SER A 63 14.52 13.95 -4.80
N TRP A 64 14.94 12.89 -4.13
CA TRP A 64 14.07 12.11 -3.27
C TRP A 64 13.45 12.93 -2.13
N LYS A 65 14.10 14.03 -1.72
CA LYS A 65 13.55 14.97 -0.73
C LYS A 65 12.36 15.75 -1.28
N ASP A 66 12.36 16.07 -2.56
CA ASP A 66 11.29 16.85 -3.20
C ASP A 66 9.98 16.05 -3.30
N ILE A 67 10.06 14.73 -3.34
CA ILE A 67 8.91 13.84 -3.23
C ILE A 67 8.59 13.44 -1.79
N GLY A 68 9.26 14.02 -0.79
CA GLY A 68 8.95 13.86 0.62
C GLY A 68 9.76 12.79 1.36
N ILE A 69 10.83 12.21 0.79
CA ILE A 69 11.74 11.31 1.54
C ILE A 69 12.70 12.16 2.38
N ARG A 70 12.33 12.41 3.63
CA ARG A 70 13.11 13.22 4.56
C ARG A 70 13.07 12.65 5.97
N LYS A 71 14.09 13.01 6.76
CA LYS A 71 14.20 12.58 8.17
C LYS A 71 12.97 13.01 8.97
N LEU A 72 12.52 12.13 9.85
CA LEU A 72 11.41 12.36 10.76
C LEU A 72 11.89 13.10 12.00
N SER A 73 11.07 14.04 12.47
CA SER A 73 11.17 14.60 13.81
C SER A 73 10.42 13.73 14.82
N TRP A 74 10.66 13.97 16.11
CA TRP A 74 9.88 13.30 17.18
C TRP A 74 8.38 13.62 17.09
N LYS A 75 8.02 14.82 16.67
CA LYS A 75 6.63 15.20 16.44
C LYS A 75 5.99 14.43 15.30
N ASP A 76 6.75 14.14 14.24
CA ASP A 76 6.25 13.34 13.10
C ASP A 76 5.97 11.90 13.55
N LEU A 77 6.84 11.32 14.40
CA LEU A 77 6.62 10.00 14.97
C LEU A 77 5.38 9.95 15.86
N LEU A 78 5.14 11.00 16.65
CA LEU A 78 3.93 11.09 17.47
C LEU A 78 2.67 11.14 16.59
N TRP A 79 2.64 11.95 15.54
CA TRP A 79 1.54 11.98 14.60
C TRP A 79 1.34 10.64 13.87
N THR A 80 2.44 9.97 13.52
CA THR A 80 2.40 8.63 12.93
C THR A 80 1.73 7.63 13.87
N PHE A 81 2.09 7.64 15.15
CA PHE A 81 1.52 6.75 16.14
C PHE A 81 0.03 7.02 16.39
N VAL A 82 -0.36 8.29 16.50
CA VAL A 82 -1.77 8.69 16.64
C VAL A 82 -2.58 8.26 15.41
N ALA A 83 -2.04 8.45 14.21
CA ALA A 83 -2.69 8.04 12.98
C ALA A 83 -2.92 6.52 12.90
N VAL A 84 -1.93 5.72 13.30
CA VAL A 84 -2.04 4.25 13.33
C VAL A 84 -3.13 3.80 14.30
N ILE A 85 -3.12 4.33 15.54
CA ILE A 85 -4.15 3.97 16.53
C ILE A 85 -5.55 4.36 16.02
N SER A 86 -5.69 5.59 15.51
CA SER A 86 -6.98 6.05 14.98
C SER A 86 -7.46 5.17 13.83
N LEU A 87 -6.56 4.80 12.92
CA LEU A 87 -6.88 3.93 11.79
C LEU A 87 -7.31 2.53 12.26
N ILE A 88 -6.62 1.94 13.23
CA ILE A 88 -7.00 0.64 13.80
C ILE A 88 -8.41 0.71 14.40
N VAL A 89 -8.69 1.70 15.25
CA VAL A 89 -9.99 1.86 15.90
C VAL A 89 -11.10 2.00 14.86
N VAL A 90 -10.91 2.86 13.87
CA VAL A 90 -11.91 3.06 12.81
C VAL A 90 -12.08 1.81 11.95
N SER A 91 -10.98 1.13 11.61
CA SER A 91 -11.04 -0.12 10.84
C SER A 91 -11.79 -1.24 11.57
N ILE A 92 -11.59 -1.39 12.88
CA ILE A 92 -12.36 -2.34 13.69
C ILE A 92 -13.86 -2.00 13.62
N GLY A 93 -14.22 -0.72 13.75
CA GLY A 93 -15.61 -0.28 13.61
C GLY A 93 -16.22 -0.62 12.24
N VAL A 94 -15.45 -0.42 11.16
CA VAL A 94 -15.87 -0.79 9.80
C VAL A 94 -16.07 -2.30 9.67
N LEU A 95 -15.11 -3.10 10.15
CA LEU A 95 -15.20 -4.56 10.09
C LEU A 95 -16.43 -5.08 10.89
N MET A 96 -16.71 -4.52 12.06
CA MET A 96 -17.90 -4.86 12.84
C MET A 96 -19.22 -4.52 12.10
N ILE A 97 -19.25 -3.41 11.36
CA ILE A 97 -20.40 -3.04 10.53
C ILE A 97 -20.54 -4.03 9.36
N MET A 98 -19.44 -4.35 8.68
CA MET A 98 -19.45 -5.31 7.58
C MET A 98 -19.95 -6.69 8.02
N GLU A 99 -19.49 -7.18 9.17
CA GLU A 99 -19.93 -8.44 9.74
C GLU A 99 -21.44 -8.44 10.01
N LYS A 100 -21.99 -7.37 10.61
CA LYS A 100 -23.44 -7.21 10.82
C LYS A 100 -24.24 -7.18 9.51
N LEU A 101 -23.63 -6.75 8.41
CA LEU A 101 -24.23 -6.76 7.08
C LEU A 101 -24.03 -8.10 6.34
N GLY A 102 -23.42 -9.10 6.98
CA GLY A 102 -23.15 -10.42 6.39
C GLY A 102 -22.02 -10.40 5.36
N ILE A 103 -21.15 -9.38 5.36
CA ILE A 103 -20.01 -9.29 4.47
C ILE A 103 -18.80 -9.91 5.16
N SER A 104 -18.30 -11.03 4.63
CA SER A 104 -17.07 -11.67 5.14
C SER A 104 -15.85 -10.79 4.83
N PHE A 105 -14.92 -10.72 5.77
CA PHE A 105 -13.59 -10.13 5.58
C PHE A 105 -12.51 -11.14 5.18
N GLU A 106 -12.87 -12.42 5.07
CA GLU A 106 -11.97 -13.45 4.54
C GLU A 106 -11.74 -13.27 3.04
N ASN A 107 -10.52 -13.51 2.63
CA ASN A 107 -10.08 -13.45 1.23
C ASN A 107 -8.86 -14.35 1.01
N SER A 108 -8.47 -14.56 -0.23
CA SER A 108 -7.36 -15.47 -0.59
C SER A 108 -6.03 -15.14 0.12
N LYS A 109 -5.77 -13.88 0.46
CA LYS A 109 -4.54 -13.49 1.19
C LYS A 109 -4.63 -13.90 2.65
N THR A 110 -5.77 -13.68 3.31
CA THR A 110 -5.99 -14.09 4.70
C THR A 110 -6.00 -15.61 4.81
N GLU A 111 -6.68 -16.32 3.91
CA GLU A 111 -6.68 -17.77 3.85
C GLU A 111 -5.29 -18.37 3.68
N THR A 112 -4.46 -17.78 2.81
CA THR A 112 -3.09 -18.25 2.61
C THR A 112 -2.25 -18.15 3.90
N ILE A 113 -2.42 -17.08 4.68
CA ILE A 113 -1.71 -16.89 5.96
C ILE A 113 -2.28 -17.84 7.03
N GLN A 114 -3.59 -18.07 7.05
CA GLN A 114 -4.24 -18.96 8.00
C GLN A 114 -3.92 -20.44 7.73
N ASN A 115 -3.73 -20.84 6.48
CA ASN A 115 -3.44 -22.21 6.10
C ASN A 115 -1.99 -22.64 6.37
N ASP A 116 -1.05 -21.70 6.44
CA ASP A 116 0.34 -21.99 6.80
C ASP A 116 0.73 -21.23 8.08
N LYS A 117 0.60 -21.91 9.22
CA LYS A 117 0.94 -21.39 10.56
C LYS A 117 2.44 -21.46 10.89
N SER A 118 3.30 -21.69 9.90
CA SER A 118 4.74 -21.68 10.12
C SER A 118 5.25 -20.26 10.38
N ILE A 119 6.26 -20.14 11.24
CA ILE A 119 6.94 -18.86 11.48
C ILE A 119 7.57 -18.31 10.19
N TYR A 120 7.96 -19.18 9.27
CA TYR A 120 8.51 -18.79 7.98
C TYR A 120 7.46 -18.10 7.12
N ALA A 121 6.25 -18.65 7.02
CA ALA A 121 5.13 -18.03 6.29
C ALA A 121 4.76 -16.68 6.91
N PHE A 122 4.70 -16.59 8.25
CA PHE A 122 4.49 -15.32 8.95
C PHE A 122 5.56 -14.28 8.58
N CYS A 123 6.85 -14.63 8.68
CA CYS A 123 7.94 -13.71 8.33
C CYS A 123 7.87 -13.24 6.87
N ILE A 124 7.59 -14.15 5.94
CA ILE A 124 7.45 -13.84 4.52
C ILE A 124 6.23 -12.91 4.27
N ALA A 125 5.09 -13.18 4.91
CA ALA A 125 3.92 -12.33 4.84
C ALA A 125 4.21 -10.91 5.37
N VAL A 126 4.90 -10.80 6.51
CA VAL A 126 5.32 -9.52 7.10
C VAL A 126 6.28 -8.78 6.16
N ILE A 127 7.28 -9.45 5.60
CA ILE A 127 8.21 -8.82 4.64
C ILE A 127 7.45 -8.27 3.43
N GLY A 128 6.54 -9.05 2.85
CA GLY A 128 5.74 -8.63 1.71
C GLY A 128 4.82 -7.46 2.03
N ALA A 129 3.95 -7.63 3.02
CA ALA A 129 2.87 -6.70 3.32
C ALA A 129 3.30 -5.48 4.14
N ALA A 130 4.24 -5.64 5.08
CA ALA A 130 4.62 -4.58 6.02
C ALA A 130 5.98 -3.92 5.71
N VAL A 131 6.75 -4.44 4.75
CA VAL A 131 8.01 -3.81 4.36
C VAL A 131 7.99 -3.43 2.88
N ILE A 132 7.86 -4.42 1.99
CA ILE A 132 7.99 -4.18 0.54
C ILE A 132 6.85 -3.29 0.03
N SER A 133 5.59 -3.65 0.32
CA SER A 133 4.41 -2.94 -0.18
C SER A 133 4.38 -1.47 0.26
N PRO A 134 4.52 -1.11 1.55
CA PRO A 134 4.48 0.29 1.98
C PRO A 134 5.54 1.18 1.34
N ILE A 135 6.73 0.64 1.04
CA ILE A 135 7.81 1.44 0.47
C ILE A 135 7.42 1.97 -0.91
N TYR A 136 7.11 1.10 -1.86
CA TYR A 136 6.84 1.55 -3.22
C TYR A 136 5.45 2.19 -3.36
N GLU A 137 4.48 1.73 -2.58
CA GLU A 137 3.13 2.28 -2.61
C GLU A 137 3.11 3.72 -2.12
N GLU A 138 3.76 4.04 -1.01
CA GLU A 138 3.79 5.41 -0.51
C GLU A 138 4.59 6.35 -1.43
N ILE A 139 5.69 5.88 -2.03
CA ILE A 139 6.42 6.64 -3.05
C ILE A 139 5.48 7.00 -4.21
N LEU A 140 4.70 6.05 -4.70
CA LEU A 140 3.83 6.22 -5.84
C LEU A 140 2.58 7.05 -5.48
N TYR A 141 1.83 6.63 -4.45
CA TYR A 141 0.54 7.25 -4.12
C TYR A 141 0.68 8.61 -3.44
N ARG A 142 1.65 8.79 -2.53
CA ARG A 142 1.83 10.07 -1.81
C ARG A 142 2.86 10.93 -2.50
N GLY A 143 3.99 10.36 -2.90
CA GLY A 143 5.03 11.12 -3.57
C GLY A 143 4.64 11.63 -4.95
N VAL A 144 3.83 10.88 -5.70
CA VAL A 144 3.46 11.26 -7.08
C VAL A 144 1.99 11.64 -7.18
N PHE A 145 1.05 10.71 -6.95
CA PHE A 145 -0.37 10.97 -7.26
C PHE A 145 -0.99 12.00 -6.33
N TYR A 146 -0.81 11.85 -5.01
CA TYR A 146 -1.33 12.83 -4.07
C TYR A 146 -0.79 14.23 -4.37
N THR A 147 0.53 14.37 -4.51
CA THR A 147 1.18 15.65 -4.81
C THR A 147 0.66 16.25 -6.10
N PHE A 148 0.53 15.46 -7.17
CA PHE A 148 -0.01 15.90 -8.44
C PHE A 148 -1.47 16.40 -8.36
N PHE A 149 -2.33 15.67 -7.66
CA PHE A 149 -3.74 16.06 -7.53
C PHE A 149 -3.94 17.19 -6.51
N ARG A 150 -3.13 17.22 -5.45
CA ARG A 150 -3.08 18.31 -4.49
C ARG A 150 -2.78 19.65 -5.13
N ASP A 151 -1.82 19.71 -6.03
CA ASP A 151 -1.44 20.94 -6.73
C ASP A 151 -2.55 21.45 -7.67
N ARG A 152 -3.48 20.59 -8.11
CA ARG A 152 -4.58 20.93 -9.01
C ARG A 152 -5.91 21.15 -8.31
N TYR A 153 -6.20 20.39 -7.29
CA TYR A 153 -7.51 20.30 -6.67
C TYR A 153 -7.48 20.61 -5.16
N GLY A 154 -6.34 21.10 -4.68
CA GLY A 154 -6.11 21.35 -3.25
C GLY A 154 -5.97 20.09 -2.41
N ILE A 155 -5.74 20.28 -1.12
CA ILE A 155 -5.42 19.21 -0.15
C ILE A 155 -6.51 18.12 -0.17
N TRP A 156 -7.77 18.49 -0.04
CA TRP A 156 -8.89 17.55 0.02
C TRP A 156 -9.11 16.80 -1.29
N GLY A 157 -8.99 17.49 -2.42
CA GLY A 157 -9.05 16.86 -3.74
C GLY A 157 -7.92 15.85 -3.94
N GLY A 158 -6.70 16.22 -3.57
CA GLY A 158 -5.54 15.32 -3.59
C GLY A 158 -5.76 14.08 -2.72
N MET A 159 -6.21 14.25 -1.46
CA MET A 159 -6.49 13.15 -0.54
C MET A 159 -7.54 12.20 -1.10
N LEU A 160 -8.69 12.72 -1.53
CA LEU A 160 -9.80 11.89 -2.02
C LEU A 160 -9.41 11.12 -3.28
N ILE A 161 -8.85 11.81 -4.29
CA ILE A 161 -8.52 11.17 -5.57
C ILE A 161 -7.43 10.11 -5.39
N SER A 162 -6.35 10.43 -4.66
CA SER A 162 -5.27 9.46 -4.44
C SER A 162 -5.73 8.26 -3.61
N SER A 163 -6.65 8.46 -2.66
CA SER A 163 -7.21 7.36 -1.85
C SER A 163 -8.17 6.49 -2.65
N ILE A 164 -8.96 7.06 -3.55
CA ILE A 164 -9.81 6.29 -4.48
C ILE A 164 -8.94 5.44 -5.39
N ILE A 165 -7.88 6.02 -5.96
CA ILE A 165 -6.93 5.27 -6.82
C ILE A 165 -6.30 4.14 -6.03
N PHE A 166 -5.79 4.42 -4.82
CA PHE A 166 -5.21 3.43 -3.92
C PHE A 166 -6.19 2.28 -3.61
N THR A 167 -7.47 2.59 -3.47
CA THR A 167 -8.52 1.61 -3.19
C THR A 167 -8.80 0.72 -4.39
N ILE A 168 -8.98 1.32 -5.56
CA ILE A 168 -9.36 0.60 -6.79
C ILE A 168 -8.32 -0.45 -7.20
N VAL A 169 -7.03 -0.18 -6.98
CA VAL A 169 -5.97 -1.16 -7.32
C VAL A 169 -5.97 -2.40 -6.44
N HIS A 170 -6.72 -2.41 -5.36
CA HIS A 170 -6.90 -3.59 -4.50
C HIS A 170 -8.03 -4.52 -4.98
N ILE A 171 -8.74 -4.18 -6.05
CA ILE A 171 -9.67 -5.10 -6.71
C ILE A 171 -8.85 -6.27 -7.30
N PRO A 172 -9.30 -7.54 -7.13
CA PRO A 172 -10.65 -7.98 -6.76
C PRO A 172 -10.90 -8.23 -5.25
N THR A 173 -10.06 -7.77 -4.34
CA THR A 173 -10.27 -7.96 -2.90
C THR A 173 -11.33 -6.98 -2.37
N TYR A 174 -12.58 -7.14 -2.80
CA TYR A 174 -13.67 -6.17 -2.58
C TYR A 174 -13.97 -5.89 -1.10
N ASN A 175 -13.83 -6.88 -0.25
CA ASN A 175 -14.11 -6.77 1.19
C ASN A 175 -13.09 -5.91 1.95
N THR A 176 -11.92 -5.64 1.39
CA THR A 176 -10.92 -4.75 1.99
C THR A 176 -11.06 -3.29 1.54
N LEU A 177 -11.86 -3.00 0.51
CA LEU A 177 -11.92 -1.67 -0.10
C LEU A 177 -12.32 -0.55 0.89
N PRO A 178 -13.28 -0.73 1.82
CA PRO A 178 -13.61 0.32 2.78
C PRO A 178 -12.42 0.67 3.68
N VAL A 179 -11.70 -0.33 4.17
CA VAL A 179 -10.51 -0.14 5.02
C VAL A 179 -9.36 0.46 4.20
N ASN A 180 -9.17 0.02 2.96
CA ASN A 180 -8.15 0.57 2.05
C ASN A 180 -8.41 2.05 1.74
N PHE A 181 -9.67 2.45 1.55
CA PHE A 181 -10.01 3.86 1.34
C PHE A 181 -9.67 4.71 2.57
N LEU A 182 -10.07 4.25 3.76
CA LEU A 182 -9.77 4.95 5.01
C LEU A 182 -8.27 5.05 5.25
N SER A 183 -7.52 3.96 5.06
CA SER A 183 -6.06 3.97 5.19
C SER A 183 -5.43 4.93 4.17
N GLY A 184 -5.94 4.94 2.94
CA GLY A 184 -5.54 5.87 1.90
C GLY A 184 -5.65 7.33 2.33
N VAL A 185 -6.80 7.71 2.91
CA VAL A 185 -7.04 9.07 3.43
C VAL A 185 -6.11 9.40 4.59
N VAL A 186 -5.96 8.48 5.55
CA VAL A 186 -5.10 8.69 6.73
C VAL A 186 -3.64 8.83 6.35
N PHE A 187 -3.12 8.01 5.43
CA PHE A 187 -1.73 8.11 4.99
C PHE A 187 -1.48 9.40 4.17
N ALA A 188 -2.43 9.83 3.34
CA ALA A 188 -2.34 11.11 2.63
C ALA A 188 -2.39 12.29 3.59
N TRP A 189 -3.28 12.25 4.60
CA TRP A 189 -3.34 13.26 5.66
C TRP A 189 -2.03 13.30 6.47
N LEU A 190 -1.49 12.15 6.83
CA LEU A 190 -0.24 12.07 7.58
C LEU A 190 0.94 12.63 6.79
N TYR A 191 1.00 12.33 5.49
CA TYR A 191 2.00 12.94 4.59
C TYR A 191 1.85 14.46 4.54
N GLU A 192 0.64 15.00 4.38
CA GLU A 192 0.40 16.44 4.39
C GLU A 192 0.81 17.07 5.74
N LYS A 193 0.47 16.42 6.84
CA LYS A 193 0.75 16.90 8.21
C LYS A 193 2.23 16.93 8.54
N THR A 194 2.97 15.91 8.14
CA THR A 194 4.39 15.73 8.44
C THR A 194 5.28 16.20 7.29
N ASN A 195 4.72 16.36 6.10
CA ASN A 195 5.42 16.61 4.85
C ASN A 195 6.54 15.54 4.61
N SER A 196 6.34 14.32 5.09
CA SER A 196 7.27 13.20 4.98
C SER A 196 6.56 11.91 4.58
N ILE A 197 6.99 11.32 3.46
CA ILE A 197 6.52 10.00 3.03
C ILE A 197 6.90 8.94 4.07
N LEU A 198 8.01 9.09 4.77
CA LEU A 198 8.45 8.10 5.76
C LEU A 198 7.43 7.95 6.90
N SER A 199 6.71 9.01 7.29
CA SER A 199 5.61 8.91 8.25
C SER A 199 4.49 8.00 7.73
N ALA A 200 4.09 8.20 6.47
CA ALA A 200 3.07 7.39 5.84
C ALA A 200 3.54 5.93 5.65
N MET A 201 4.79 5.72 5.22
CA MET A 201 5.38 4.37 5.11
C MET A 201 5.37 3.61 6.44
N ILE A 202 5.77 4.27 7.54
CA ILE A 202 5.79 3.65 8.86
C ILE A 202 4.37 3.36 9.34
N ALA A 203 3.42 4.29 9.15
CA ALA A 203 2.02 4.06 9.50
C ALA A 203 1.43 2.89 8.73
N HIS A 204 1.67 2.83 7.42
CA HIS A 204 1.24 1.76 6.55
C HIS A 204 1.87 0.42 6.95
N ALA A 205 3.18 0.40 7.18
CA ALA A 205 3.89 -0.79 7.63
C ALA A 205 3.35 -1.34 8.96
N LEU A 206 3.13 -0.47 9.94
CA LEU A 206 2.58 -0.87 11.25
C LEU A 206 1.15 -1.38 11.12
N PHE A 207 0.31 -0.71 10.33
CA PHE A 207 -1.06 -1.13 10.11
C PHE A 207 -1.12 -2.52 9.45
N ASN A 208 -0.35 -2.73 8.38
CA ASN A 208 -0.28 -4.03 7.70
C ASN A 208 0.36 -5.12 8.57
N PHE A 209 1.37 -4.79 9.37
CA PHE A 209 1.96 -5.73 10.33
C PHE A 209 0.91 -6.23 11.32
N ILE A 210 0.12 -5.32 11.90
CA ILE A 210 -0.94 -5.68 12.84
C ILE A 210 -2.01 -6.54 12.15
N ALA A 211 -2.39 -6.20 10.91
CA ALA A 211 -3.34 -7.00 10.14
C ALA A 211 -2.83 -8.42 9.89
N VAL A 212 -1.57 -8.58 9.45
CA VAL A 212 -0.93 -9.89 9.25
C VAL A 212 -0.84 -10.68 10.57
N LEU A 213 -0.46 -10.01 11.66
CA LEU A 213 -0.35 -10.64 12.97
C LEU A 213 -1.70 -11.16 13.46
N LEU A 214 -2.76 -10.35 13.37
CA LEU A 214 -4.11 -10.75 13.75
C LEU A 214 -4.62 -11.91 12.88
N THR A 215 -4.38 -11.87 11.57
CA THR A 215 -4.72 -12.96 10.65
C THR A 215 -3.97 -14.25 10.99
N PHE A 216 -2.69 -14.16 11.32
CA PHE A 216 -1.88 -15.31 11.71
C PHE A 216 -2.34 -15.92 13.06
N MET A 217 -2.80 -15.08 13.97
CA MET A 217 -3.30 -15.51 15.30
C MET A 217 -4.76 -15.97 15.28
N SER A 218 -5.54 -15.63 14.26
CA SER A 218 -6.93 -16.11 14.12
C SER A 218 -6.94 -17.61 13.80
N ASN A 219 -7.88 -18.33 14.41
CA ASN A 219 -8.04 -19.77 14.21
C ASN A 219 -8.81 -20.04 12.92
#